data_bf7f103088f00869022977e49d5a7ef8
#
_entry.id   bf7f103088f00869022977e49d5a7ef8
#
_cell.length_a   1.000
_cell.length_b   1.000
_cell.length_c   1.000
_cell.angle_alpha   90.00
_cell.angle_beta   90.00
_cell.angle_gamma   90.00
#
_symmetry.space_group_name_H-M   'P 1'
#
loop_
_entity.id
_entity.type
_entity.pdbx_description
1 polymer ?
#
loop_
_entity_poly.entity_id
_entity_poly.type
_entity_poly.pdbx_seq_one_letter_code
_entity_poly.pdbx_strand_id
1 'polypeptide(L)'
;MGKFIGIDNLTHVAEKLQPNIIMGPAYYNRDDLKRFGIKVITGVQFKDTAMVLNRKGATSRRKVVGETLDSNLGYLTERTLVAHIIWNKFTHNEDEFQETPIQIQGSAAFHYPMAEEIINQIGIEFNDDVYPNIWGGDEESDKPELAYFNGYHALIAKDIADGNISAANGNLIEMDALDAPAEEGDSTAWTKFVEWYDKWHPGLKRQNVRVIMSLEYGHYIADAYEQKHRSHSTVILNEDGTFKVREYPKLTFVPSDDFGKGTRVVATVDGNLEFGVNNESDSSFVSVRQGSETDHKDISFQIQMIAGCRILRINAANFVTNGGTIENTYFSGDYQKDSFTAVPNDATMGSVAVSPAPTNGEYAKGTTLTLTATAKTGFRFVKWSGATDATTATASVVTNGTPQAAVAIFEPTT
;
A
#
# COMPACT_ATOMS: atom_id res chain seq x y z
N MET A 1 37.02 -32.01 14.35
CA MET A 1 36.45 -30.92 13.56
C MET A 1 35.47 -30.19 14.46
N GLY A 2 35.77 -28.95 14.87
CA GLY A 2 34.86 -28.18 15.67
C GLY A 2 33.72 -27.72 14.77
N LYS A 3 32.46 -27.85 15.20
CA LYS A 3 31.30 -27.28 14.53
C LYS A 3 31.56 -25.79 14.40
N PHE A 4 31.48 -25.27 13.18
CA PHE A 4 31.81 -23.91 12.87
C PHE A 4 30.79 -22.93 13.48
N ILE A 5 29.52 -23.28 13.41
CA ILE A 5 28.44 -22.57 14.10
C ILE A 5 27.70 -23.61 14.94
N GLY A 6 27.76 -23.49 16.27
CA GLY A 6 26.96 -24.33 17.14
C GLY A 6 25.49 -23.95 17.04
N ILE A 7 24.61 -24.89 16.73
CA ILE A 7 23.16 -24.66 16.66
C ILE A 7 22.62 -24.10 17.95
N ASP A 8 23.15 -24.56 19.08
CA ASP A 8 22.79 -24.05 20.39
C ASP A 8 23.07 -22.53 20.48
N ASN A 9 24.14 -22.04 19.83
CA ASN A 9 24.43 -20.61 19.74
C ASN A 9 23.45 -19.88 18.81
N LEU A 10 23.14 -20.43 17.64
CA LEU A 10 22.16 -19.83 16.71
C LEU A 10 20.78 -19.78 17.33
N THR A 11 20.35 -20.86 17.98
CA THR A 11 19.05 -20.91 18.68
C THR A 11 19.01 -19.89 19.81
N HIS A 12 20.07 -19.81 20.63
CA HIS A 12 20.13 -18.84 21.72
C HIS A 12 20.17 -17.38 21.23
N VAL A 13 20.88 -17.11 20.13
CA VAL A 13 20.90 -15.78 19.50
C VAL A 13 19.54 -15.48 18.89
N ALA A 14 18.90 -16.44 18.22
CA ALA A 14 17.56 -16.29 17.69
C ALA A 14 16.56 -15.96 18.81
N GLU A 15 16.58 -16.70 19.92
CA GLU A 15 15.71 -16.43 21.07
C GLU A 15 15.95 -15.04 21.68
N LYS A 16 17.21 -14.60 21.77
CA LYS A 16 17.57 -13.28 22.31
C LYS A 16 17.17 -12.14 21.40
N LEU A 17 17.31 -12.31 20.09
CA LEU A 17 16.96 -11.28 19.09
C LEU A 17 15.48 -11.35 18.68
N GLN A 18 14.80 -12.43 19.04
CA GLN A 18 13.41 -12.66 18.70
C GLN A 18 12.49 -11.46 18.92
N PRO A 19 12.51 -10.74 20.04
CA PRO A 19 11.69 -9.54 20.21
C PRO A 19 11.99 -8.47 19.17
N ASN A 20 13.25 -8.29 18.82
CA ASN A 20 13.67 -7.30 17.83
C ASN A 20 13.30 -7.71 16.41
N ILE A 21 13.40 -9.00 16.09
CA ILE A 21 13.05 -9.55 14.78
C ILE A 21 11.54 -9.57 14.57
N ILE A 22 10.76 -9.97 15.59
CA ILE A 22 9.29 -10.03 15.53
C ILE A 22 8.68 -8.64 15.51
N MET A 23 9.26 -7.73 16.30
CA MET A 23 8.90 -6.31 16.28
C MET A 23 9.62 -5.56 15.16
N GLY A 24 10.58 -6.21 14.49
CA GLY A 24 11.41 -5.64 13.46
C GLY A 24 10.59 -4.98 12.35
N PRO A 25 9.59 -5.61 11.74
CA PRO A 25 8.74 -4.95 10.74
C PRO A 25 8.03 -3.74 11.33
N ALA A 26 7.46 -3.88 12.50
CA ALA A 26 6.82 -2.79 13.20
C ALA A 26 7.80 -1.79 13.82
N TYR A 27 9.02 -2.23 14.15
CA TYR A 27 10.04 -1.40 14.78
C TYR A 27 10.95 -0.71 13.78
N TYR A 28 11.45 -1.41 12.77
CA TYR A 28 12.33 -0.84 11.75
C TYR A 28 11.59 0.22 10.93
N ASN A 29 10.34 -0.06 10.59
CA ASN A 29 9.46 0.86 9.87
C ASN A 29 8.45 1.57 10.80
N ARG A 30 8.64 1.53 12.12
CA ARG A 30 7.73 2.19 13.06
C ARG A 30 7.67 3.69 12.86
N ASP A 31 8.79 4.30 12.50
CA ASP A 31 8.83 5.72 12.21
C ASP A 31 8.17 6.02 10.86
N ASP A 32 8.29 5.14 9.86
CA ASP A 32 7.55 5.21 8.62
C ASP A 32 6.04 5.02 8.84
N LEU A 33 5.63 4.04 9.66
CA LEU A 33 4.23 3.87 10.02
C LEU A 33 3.68 5.09 10.77
N LYS A 34 4.48 5.69 11.65
CA LYS A 34 4.13 6.96 12.32
C LYS A 34 4.01 8.12 11.34
N ARG A 35 4.86 8.15 10.30
CA ARG A 35 4.78 9.14 9.22
C ARG A 35 3.40 9.13 8.56
N PHE A 36 2.83 7.96 8.33
CA PHE A 36 1.47 7.80 7.81
C PHE A 36 0.36 7.98 8.88
N GLY A 37 0.71 8.10 10.15
CA GLY A 37 -0.25 8.10 11.25
C GLY A 37 -0.90 6.76 11.52
N ILE A 38 -0.28 5.67 11.08
CA ILE A 38 -0.74 4.30 11.28
C ILE A 38 -0.50 3.89 12.73
N LYS A 39 -1.54 3.35 13.35
CA LYS A 39 -1.46 2.80 14.71
C LYS A 39 -1.20 1.31 14.65
N VAL A 40 -0.11 0.87 15.27
CA VAL A 40 0.18 -0.55 15.43
C VAL A 40 -0.62 -1.12 16.61
N ILE A 41 -1.31 -2.23 16.37
CA ILE A 41 -2.08 -2.99 17.36
C ILE A 41 -1.39 -4.33 17.54
N THR A 42 -1.07 -4.66 18.78
CA THR A 42 -0.47 -5.94 19.16
C THR A 42 -1.53 -6.89 19.70
N GLY A 43 -1.26 -8.20 19.67
CA GLY A 43 -2.16 -9.21 20.21
C GLY A 43 -3.23 -9.71 19.25
N VAL A 44 -3.11 -9.39 17.96
CA VAL A 44 -4.02 -9.90 16.93
C VAL A 44 -3.59 -11.32 16.57
N GLN A 45 -4.51 -12.29 16.70
CA GLN A 45 -4.22 -13.68 16.31
C GLN A 45 -4.65 -13.94 14.86
N PHE A 46 -5.96 -13.89 14.56
CA PHE A 46 -6.49 -14.07 13.20
C PHE A 46 -7.50 -13.01 12.84
N LYS A 47 -8.26 -12.58 13.81
CA LYS A 47 -9.35 -11.63 13.62
C LYS A 47 -9.50 -10.74 14.84
N ASP A 48 -9.54 -9.44 14.61
CA ASP A 48 -9.89 -8.44 15.62
C ASP A 48 -11.03 -7.58 15.10
N THR A 49 -12.06 -7.39 15.93
CA THR A 49 -13.24 -6.62 15.55
C THR A 49 -13.39 -5.41 16.45
N ALA A 50 -13.33 -4.24 15.84
CA ALA A 50 -13.61 -2.98 16.52
C ALA A 50 -15.05 -2.53 16.27
N MET A 51 -15.73 -2.15 17.36
CA MET A 51 -17.03 -1.50 17.29
C MET A 51 -16.84 0.01 17.24
N VAL A 52 -17.26 0.62 16.15
CA VAL A 52 -17.18 2.06 15.96
C VAL A 52 -18.56 2.66 16.14
N LEU A 53 -18.70 3.54 17.15
CA LEU A 53 -19.93 4.30 17.35
C LEU A 53 -19.93 5.51 16.42
N ASN A 54 -20.85 5.52 15.49
CA ASN A 54 -21.08 6.61 14.56
C ASN A 54 -22.22 7.50 15.06
N ARG A 55 -22.00 8.79 15.06
CA ARG A 55 -22.99 9.77 15.47
C ARG A 55 -24.06 9.96 14.40
N LYS A 56 -25.33 10.06 14.80
CA LYS A 56 -26.44 10.32 13.90
C LYS A 56 -26.92 11.79 14.00
N GLY A 57 -26.21 12.69 13.35
CA GLY A 57 -26.59 14.11 13.30
C GLY A 57 -26.31 14.91 14.57
N ALA A 58 -26.78 16.15 14.61
CA ALA A 58 -26.71 17.01 15.79
C ALA A 58 -27.83 16.66 16.78
N THR A 59 -27.41 16.20 17.95
CA THR A 59 -28.36 15.76 19.00
C THR A 59 -28.54 16.79 20.11
N SER A 60 -27.62 17.75 20.22
CA SER A 60 -27.65 18.76 21.28
C SER A 60 -28.36 20.02 20.82
N ARG A 61 -29.22 20.56 21.67
CA ARG A 61 -29.92 21.83 21.46
C ARG A 61 -30.04 22.60 22.77
N ARG A 62 -30.39 23.87 22.68
CA ARG A 62 -30.67 24.69 23.88
C ARG A 62 -31.82 24.07 24.66
N LYS A 63 -31.61 23.89 25.95
CA LYS A 63 -32.67 23.38 26.86
C LYS A 63 -33.83 24.37 26.95
N VAL A 64 -35.02 23.85 26.66
CA VAL A 64 -36.29 24.58 26.90
C VAL A 64 -37.01 23.89 28.05
N VAL A 65 -37.55 24.67 28.98
CA VAL A 65 -38.26 24.14 30.15
C VAL A 65 -39.53 23.41 29.69
N GLY A 66 -39.71 22.16 30.17
CA GLY A 66 -40.86 21.34 29.83
C GLY A 66 -40.70 20.53 28.52
N GLU A 67 -39.57 20.63 27.84
CA GLU A 67 -39.32 19.85 26.65
C GLU A 67 -38.53 18.56 26.97
N THR A 68 -39.01 17.44 26.46
CA THR A 68 -38.31 16.14 26.53
C THR A 68 -37.45 15.98 25.29
N LEU A 69 -36.17 15.82 25.48
CA LEU A 69 -35.22 15.54 24.39
C LEU A 69 -35.06 14.03 24.26
N ASP A 70 -35.65 13.46 23.24
CA ASP A 70 -35.42 12.07 22.85
C ASP A 70 -34.47 12.06 21.62
N SER A 71 -33.22 11.75 21.88
CA SER A 71 -32.20 11.72 20.83
C SER A 71 -31.45 10.40 20.87
N ASN A 72 -31.34 9.76 19.72
CA ASN A 72 -30.55 8.56 19.55
C ASN A 72 -29.05 8.91 19.50
N LEU A 73 -28.26 8.19 20.28
CA LEU A 73 -26.80 8.40 20.35
C LEU A 73 -26.07 8.20 19.01
N GLY A 74 -26.60 7.29 18.18
CA GLY A 74 -26.00 6.90 16.91
C GLY A 74 -26.20 5.43 16.58
N TYR A 75 -25.36 4.90 15.72
CA TYR A 75 -25.34 3.49 15.39
C TYR A 75 -23.93 2.93 15.47
N LEU A 76 -23.83 1.64 15.76
CA LEU A 76 -22.58 0.90 15.82
C LEU A 76 -22.27 0.31 14.44
N THR A 77 -21.04 0.46 14.02
CA THR A 77 -20.50 -0.20 12.83
C THR A 77 -19.36 -1.11 13.25
N GLU A 78 -19.36 -2.32 12.76
CA GLU A 78 -18.26 -3.25 12.95
C GLU A 78 -17.20 -3.02 11.88
N ARG A 79 -15.95 -2.95 12.32
CA ARG A 79 -14.79 -2.94 11.42
C ARG A 79 -13.85 -4.06 11.86
N THR A 80 -13.66 -5.00 10.98
CA THR A 80 -12.87 -6.20 11.25
C THR A 80 -11.49 -6.06 10.61
N LEU A 81 -10.46 -6.36 11.38
CA LEU A 81 -9.12 -6.63 10.93
C LEU A 81 -9.01 -8.15 10.74
N VAL A 82 -8.67 -8.58 9.55
CA VAL A 82 -8.33 -9.97 9.24
C VAL A 82 -6.82 -10.04 9.12
N ALA A 83 -6.21 -10.94 9.85
CA ALA A 83 -4.76 -11.10 9.87
C ALA A 83 -4.40 -12.51 9.41
N HIS A 84 -3.33 -12.61 8.63
CA HIS A 84 -2.85 -13.86 8.04
C HIS A 84 -1.47 -14.21 8.56
N ILE A 85 -1.16 -15.50 8.56
CA ILE A 85 0.18 -15.98 8.89
C ILE A 85 1.06 -15.78 7.65
N ILE A 86 2.11 -15.00 7.81
CA ILE A 86 3.16 -14.80 6.84
C ILE A 86 4.37 -15.56 7.33
N TRP A 87 5.00 -16.35 6.48
CA TRP A 87 6.16 -17.14 6.88
C TRP A 87 7.14 -17.29 5.72
N ASN A 88 8.40 -17.40 6.09
CA ASN A 88 9.46 -17.74 5.17
C ASN A 88 10.39 -18.79 5.79
N LYS A 89 11.00 -19.60 4.94
CA LYS A 89 11.95 -20.63 5.35
C LYS A 89 13.16 -20.59 4.41
N PHE A 90 14.31 -20.38 5.00
CA PHE A 90 15.60 -20.44 4.31
C PHE A 90 16.33 -21.70 4.74
N THR A 91 16.97 -22.37 3.80
CA THR A 91 17.82 -23.51 4.09
C THR A 91 19.16 -23.28 3.44
N HIS A 92 20.21 -23.31 4.24
CA HIS A 92 21.59 -23.19 3.79
C HIS A 92 22.38 -24.41 4.23
N ASN A 93 23.31 -24.84 3.38
CA ASN A 93 24.23 -25.92 3.75
C ASN A 93 25.42 -25.33 4.50
N GLU A 94 25.86 -26.01 5.57
CA GLU A 94 27.01 -25.57 6.36
C GLU A 94 28.29 -25.41 5.51
N ASP A 95 28.42 -26.20 4.43
CA ASP A 95 29.55 -26.14 3.50
C ASP A 95 29.58 -24.86 2.66
N GLU A 96 28.43 -24.20 2.41
CA GLU A 96 28.38 -22.93 1.68
C GLU A 96 29.12 -21.80 2.41
N PHE A 97 29.19 -21.90 3.72
CA PHE A 97 29.93 -20.92 4.54
C PHE A 97 31.41 -21.24 4.65
N GLN A 98 31.86 -22.44 4.23
CA GLN A 98 33.25 -22.89 4.44
C GLN A 98 34.26 -22.18 3.52
N GLU A 99 33.85 -21.68 2.37
CA GLU A 99 34.72 -20.99 1.39
C GLU A 99 34.66 -19.46 1.50
N THR A 100 33.91 -18.93 2.46
CA THR A 100 33.78 -17.47 2.62
C THR A 100 34.90 -16.88 3.46
N PRO A 101 35.26 -15.59 3.26
CA PRO A 101 36.24 -14.88 4.09
C PRO A 101 35.93 -14.92 5.59
N ILE A 102 34.69 -15.19 5.95
CA ILE A 102 34.17 -15.30 7.30
C ILE A 102 34.78 -16.51 8.03
N GLN A 103 35.06 -17.59 7.32
CA GLN A 103 35.72 -18.76 7.88
C GLN A 103 37.23 -18.57 8.11
N ILE A 104 37.89 -17.80 7.27
CA ILE A 104 39.34 -17.59 7.32
C ILE A 104 39.79 -16.89 8.61
N GLN A 105 38.91 -16.20 9.31
CA GLN A 105 39.19 -15.55 10.58
C GLN A 105 38.93 -16.44 11.82
N GLY A 106 38.81 -17.71 11.64
CA GLY A 106 38.44 -18.79 12.56
C GLY A 106 39.03 -18.82 13.96
N SER A 107 38.69 -17.86 14.80
CA SER A 107 38.82 -17.99 16.23
C SER A 107 37.43 -18.11 16.86
N ALA A 108 37.29 -18.90 17.92
CA ALA A 108 36.05 -19.13 18.66
C ALA A 108 35.33 -17.85 19.13
N ALA A 109 36.03 -16.71 19.09
CA ALA A 109 35.49 -15.40 19.45
C ALA A 109 34.57 -14.78 18.37
N PHE A 110 34.61 -15.26 17.12
CA PHE A 110 33.86 -14.68 15.99
C PHE A 110 32.52 -15.36 15.71
N HIS A 111 32.20 -16.48 16.34
CA HIS A 111 30.96 -17.22 16.07
C HIS A 111 29.69 -16.47 16.47
N TYR A 112 29.74 -15.72 17.54
CA TYR A 112 28.56 -15.02 18.08
C TYR A 112 28.09 -13.84 17.22
N PRO A 113 28.98 -12.92 16.80
CA PRO A 113 28.60 -11.82 15.94
C PRO A 113 28.02 -12.25 14.59
N MET A 114 28.53 -13.34 14.02
CA MET A 114 28.07 -13.84 12.73
C MET A 114 26.66 -14.42 12.77
N ALA A 115 26.35 -15.18 13.82
CA ALA A 115 25.00 -15.71 14.01
C ALA A 115 23.97 -14.57 14.16
N GLU A 116 24.34 -13.53 14.89
CA GLU A 116 23.54 -12.32 15.05
C GLU A 116 23.32 -11.60 13.71
N GLU A 117 24.37 -11.47 12.89
CA GLU A 117 24.30 -10.83 11.57
C GLU A 117 23.37 -11.61 10.62
N ILE A 118 23.49 -12.93 10.55
CA ILE A 118 22.61 -13.77 9.71
C ILE A 118 21.15 -13.62 10.12
N ILE A 119 20.87 -13.66 11.41
CA ILE A 119 19.50 -13.54 11.91
C ILE A 119 18.94 -12.14 11.67
N ASN A 120 19.76 -11.11 11.86
CA ASN A 120 19.38 -9.74 11.54
C ASN A 120 19.08 -9.55 10.04
N GLN A 121 19.92 -10.12 9.18
CA GLN A 121 19.72 -10.05 7.74
C GLN A 121 18.42 -10.73 7.31
N ILE A 122 18.13 -11.94 7.85
CA ILE A 122 16.86 -12.63 7.60
C ILE A 122 15.68 -11.75 8.06
N GLY A 123 15.81 -11.08 9.19
CA GLY A 123 14.79 -10.16 9.69
C GLY A 123 14.56 -8.97 8.77
N ILE A 124 15.63 -8.37 8.24
CA ILE A 124 15.56 -7.26 7.28
C ILE A 124 14.85 -7.69 6.01
N GLU A 125 15.29 -8.79 5.39
CA GLU A 125 14.69 -9.32 4.16
C GLU A 125 13.20 -9.64 4.34
N PHE A 126 12.83 -10.25 5.47
CA PHE A 126 11.44 -10.51 5.77
C PHE A 126 10.60 -9.23 5.95
N ASN A 127 11.19 -8.18 6.51
CA ASN A 127 10.56 -6.87 6.62
C ASN A 127 10.33 -6.22 5.27
N ASP A 128 11.34 -6.27 4.42
CA ASP A 128 11.29 -5.70 3.07
C ASP A 128 10.21 -6.41 2.23
N ASP A 129 9.96 -7.70 2.46
CA ASP A 129 8.89 -8.45 1.83
C ASP A 129 7.49 -8.08 2.37
N VAL A 130 7.36 -7.81 3.66
CA VAL A 130 6.05 -7.55 4.30
C VAL A 130 5.61 -6.09 4.12
N TYR A 131 6.54 -5.15 4.17
CA TYR A 131 6.23 -3.72 4.17
C TYR A 131 5.43 -3.23 2.95
N PRO A 132 5.73 -3.63 1.72
CA PRO A 132 4.93 -3.24 0.54
C PRO A 132 3.47 -3.67 0.61
N ASN A 133 3.18 -4.75 1.35
CA ASN A 133 1.81 -5.25 1.51
C ASN A 133 0.93 -4.34 2.38
N ILE A 134 1.50 -3.45 3.19
CA ILE A 134 0.71 -2.53 4.03
C ILE A 134 -0.14 -1.60 3.15
N TRP A 135 0.40 -1.12 2.04
CA TRP A 135 -0.35 -0.32 1.08
C TRP A 135 -0.86 -1.13 -0.09
N GLY A 136 0.01 -1.89 -0.75
CA GLY A 136 -0.24 -2.56 -2.02
C GLY A 136 -0.67 -4.02 -1.92
N GLY A 137 -0.76 -4.61 -0.72
CA GLY A 137 -1.19 -5.99 -0.55
C GLY A 137 -2.63 -6.22 -1.02
N ASP A 138 -2.83 -7.37 -1.67
CA ASP A 138 -4.14 -7.82 -2.14
C ASP A 138 -4.13 -9.36 -2.15
N GLU A 139 -4.94 -9.98 -1.30
CA GLU A 139 -5.05 -11.44 -1.20
C GLU A 139 -5.41 -12.12 -2.52
N GLU A 140 -6.06 -11.39 -3.43
CA GLU A 140 -6.43 -11.87 -4.76
C GLU A 140 -5.36 -11.57 -5.82
N SER A 141 -4.19 -11.06 -5.41
CA SER A 141 -3.11 -10.73 -6.34
C SER A 141 -2.48 -11.99 -6.95
N ASP A 142 -2.22 -11.94 -8.26
CA ASP A 142 -1.45 -12.98 -8.97
C ASP A 142 0.05 -12.98 -8.58
N LYS A 143 0.51 -11.96 -7.86
CA LYS A 143 1.89 -11.83 -7.36
C LYS A 143 1.97 -12.35 -5.94
N PRO A 144 2.68 -13.47 -5.70
CA PRO A 144 2.78 -14.05 -4.36
C PRO A 144 3.34 -13.08 -3.31
N GLU A 145 4.25 -12.19 -3.73
CA GLU A 145 4.89 -11.21 -2.85
C GLU A 145 3.94 -10.08 -2.38
N LEU A 146 2.80 -9.90 -3.06
CA LEU A 146 1.76 -8.93 -2.69
C LEU A 146 0.47 -9.59 -2.18
N ALA A 147 0.44 -10.90 -2.03
CA ALA A 147 -0.73 -11.67 -1.63
C ALA A 147 -0.74 -12.06 -0.14
N TYR A 148 -0.01 -11.34 0.71
CA TYR A 148 0.10 -11.70 2.12
C TYR A 148 -1.15 -11.37 2.93
N PHE A 149 -1.71 -10.19 2.72
CA PHE A 149 -2.95 -9.70 3.33
C PHE A 149 -3.47 -8.49 2.55
N ASN A 150 -4.74 -8.14 2.76
CA ASN A 150 -5.32 -6.95 2.15
C ASN A 150 -4.74 -5.68 2.78
N GLY A 151 -3.92 -4.95 2.04
CA GLY A 151 -3.42 -3.64 2.37
C GLY A 151 -4.49 -2.55 2.27
N TYR A 152 -4.13 -1.32 2.61
CA TYR A 152 -5.12 -0.23 2.64
C TYR A 152 -5.75 0.05 1.28
N HIS A 153 -5.04 -0.11 0.17
CA HIS A 153 -5.63 0.10 -1.16
C HIS A 153 -6.69 -0.95 -1.51
N ALA A 154 -6.45 -2.22 -1.19
CA ALA A 154 -7.42 -3.29 -1.38
C ALA A 154 -8.65 -3.08 -0.47
N LEU A 155 -8.45 -2.67 0.79
CA LEU A 155 -9.53 -2.34 1.70
C LEU A 155 -10.39 -1.16 1.22
N ILE A 156 -9.75 -0.10 0.70
CA ILE A 156 -10.47 1.04 0.11
C ILE A 156 -11.24 0.60 -1.13
N ALA A 157 -10.63 -0.19 -2.02
CA ALA A 157 -11.29 -0.71 -3.22
C ALA A 157 -12.51 -1.56 -2.87
N LYS A 158 -12.40 -2.41 -1.85
CA LYS A 158 -13.51 -3.20 -1.33
C LYS A 158 -14.62 -2.32 -0.75
N ASP A 159 -14.28 -1.34 0.08
CA ASP A 159 -15.27 -0.41 0.64
C ASP A 159 -15.96 0.44 -0.45
N ILE A 160 -15.27 0.74 -1.57
CA ILE A 160 -15.90 1.38 -2.73
C ILE A 160 -16.86 0.42 -3.43
N ALA A 161 -16.47 -0.83 -3.65
CA ALA A 161 -17.30 -1.85 -4.26
C ALA A 161 -18.55 -2.17 -3.42
N ASP A 162 -18.39 -2.20 -2.10
CA ASP A 162 -19.49 -2.40 -1.14
C ASP A 162 -20.39 -1.16 -0.98
N GLY A 163 -20.03 -0.03 -1.59
CA GLY A 163 -20.77 1.23 -1.51
C GLY A 163 -20.58 1.99 -0.18
N ASN A 164 -19.68 1.53 0.69
CA ASN A 164 -19.35 2.21 1.95
C ASN A 164 -18.58 3.51 1.71
N ILE A 165 -17.72 3.53 0.70
CA ILE A 165 -17.04 4.71 0.19
C ILE A 165 -17.68 5.07 -1.15
N SER A 166 -18.34 6.23 -1.21
CA SER A 166 -19.03 6.68 -2.41
C SER A 166 -19.26 8.20 -2.38
N ALA A 167 -19.47 8.78 -3.55
CA ALA A 167 -19.88 10.18 -3.67
C ALA A 167 -21.22 10.46 -2.96
N ALA A 168 -22.15 9.48 -2.98
CA ALA A 168 -23.44 9.58 -2.29
C ALA A 168 -23.26 9.63 -0.76
N ASN A 169 -22.24 8.94 -0.25
CA ASN A 169 -21.87 8.99 1.16
C ASN A 169 -21.06 10.25 1.52
N GLY A 170 -20.60 11.02 0.55
CA GLY A 170 -19.82 12.24 0.76
C GLY A 170 -18.40 11.99 1.25
N ASN A 171 -17.93 10.75 1.28
CA ASN A 171 -16.58 10.36 1.69
C ASN A 171 -15.64 10.09 0.49
N LEU A 172 -16.19 9.94 -0.70
CA LEU A 172 -15.45 9.96 -1.96
C LEU A 172 -15.71 11.32 -2.63
N ILE A 173 -14.70 12.16 -2.65
CA ILE A 173 -14.73 13.47 -3.32
C ILE A 173 -13.65 13.43 -4.39
N GLU A 174 -14.05 13.42 -5.64
CA GLU A 174 -13.11 13.44 -6.74
C GLU A 174 -12.34 14.75 -6.78
N MET A 175 -11.03 14.63 -6.92
CA MET A 175 -10.10 15.72 -7.18
C MET A 175 -9.60 15.54 -8.61
N ASP A 176 -9.57 16.60 -9.37
CA ASP A 176 -9.01 16.57 -10.72
C ASP A 176 -7.54 16.13 -10.67
N ALA A 177 -7.12 15.33 -11.64
CA ALA A 177 -5.74 14.87 -11.71
C ALA A 177 -4.75 16.05 -11.63
N LEU A 178 -3.74 15.88 -10.79
CA LEU A 178 -2.72 16.91 -10.60
C LEU A 178 -1.74 16.85 -11.77
N ASP A 179 -1.43 18.02 -12.31
CA ASP A 179 -0.51 18.18 -13.42
C ASP A 179 0.90 18.48 -12.88
N ALA A 180 1.91 17.99 -13.60
CA ALA A 180 3.28 18.40 -13.34
C ALA A 180 3.40 19.93 -13.46
N PRO A 181 4.21 20.58 -12.59
CA PRO A 181 4.43 22.01 -12.69
C PRO A 181 5.06 22.36 -14.05
N ALA A 182 4.48 23.33 -14.75
CA ALA A 182 5.06 23.86 -15.99
C ALA A 182 6.31 24.68 -15.67
N GLU A 183 7.30 24.66 -16.56
CA GLU A 183 8.55 25.44 -16.40
C GLU A 183 8.27 26.96 -16.31
N GLU A 184 7.27 27.44 -17.02
CA GLU A 184 6.76 28.81 -16.93
C GLU A 184 5.23 28.78 -16.93
N GLY A 185 4.61 29.07 -15.81
CA GLY A 185 3.15 29.21 -15.72
C GLY A 185 2.59 28.83 -14.36
N ASP A 186 1.32 29.10 -14.17
CA ASP A 186 0.60 28.73 -12.96
C ASP A 186 0.36 27.22 -12.93
N SER A 187 1.10 26.51 -12.10
CA SER A 187 0.77 25.14 -11.79
C SER A 187 -0.61 25.08 -11.11
N THR A 188 -1.51 24.29 -11.68
CA THR A 188 -2.88 24.18 -11.17
C THR A 188 -3.00 23.22 -9.99
N ALA A 189 -1.95 22.41 -9.70
CA ALA A 189 -1.99 21.34 -8.70
C ALA A 189 -2.39 21.85 -7.30
N TRP A 190 -1.81 22.97 -6.85
CA TRP A 190 -2.22 23.58 -5.59
C TRP A 190 -3.67 24.06 -5.58
N THR A 191 -4.14 24.65 -6.68
CA THR A 191 -5.52 25.12 -6.79
C THR A 191 -6.52 23.96 -6.75
N LYS A 192 -6.25 22.88 -7.50
CA LYS A 192 -7.06 21.65 -7.49
C LYS A 192 -7.12 21.02 -6.09
N PHE A 193 -5.98 20.99 -5.40
CA PHE A 193 -5.94 20.50 -4.02
C PHE A 193 -6.80 21.37 -3.08
N VAL A 194 -6.72 22.71 -3.17
CA VAL A 194 -7.52 23.64 -2.35
C VAL A 194 -9.01 23.45 -2.63
N GLU A 195 -9.41 23.33 -3.90
CA GLU A 195 -10.80 23.05 -4.28
C GLU A 195 -11.31 21.73 -3.69
N TRP A 196 -10.48 20.70 -3.65
CA TRP A 196 -10.79 19.44 -2.99
C TRP A 196 -10.90 19.61 -1.46
N TYR A 197 -9.95 20.29 -0.83
CA TYR A 197 -9.96 20.60 0.58
C TYR A 197 -11.19 21.42 0.99
N ASP A 198 -11.63 22.36 0.16
CA ASP A 198 -12.77 23.22 0.47
C ASP A 198 -14.08 22.45 0.56
N LYS A 199 -14.19 21.32 -0.11
CA LYS A 199 -15.33 20.40 -0.02
C LYS A 199 -15.37 19.61 1.29
N TRP A 200 -14.29 19.60 2.09
CA TRP A 200 -14.25 18.84 3.34
C TRP A 200 -15.15 19.44 4.41
N HIS A 201 -15.64 18.54 5.27
CA HIS A 201 -16.42 18.96 6.43
C HIS A 201 -15.59 19.80 7.41
N PRO A 202 -16.14 20.91 7.95
CA PRO A 202 -15.42 21.79 8.90
C PRO A 202 -14.89 21.07 10.13
N GLY A 203 -15.52 19.96 10.55
CA GLY A 203 -15.08 19.13 11.65
C GLY A 203 -13.71 18.51 11.43
N LEU A 204 -13.42 18.05 10.21
CA LEU A 204 -12.11 17.52 9.85
C LEU A 204 -11.07 18.64 9.74
N LYS A 205 -11.43 19.77 9.11
CA LYS A 205 -10.54 20.93 8.97
C LYS A 205 -10.01 21.49 10.30
N ARG A 206 -10.69 21.18 11.42
CA ARG A 206 -10.27 21.58 12.78
C ARG A 206 -9.25 20.63 13.40
N GLN A 207 -9.09 19.44 12.88
CA GLN A 207 -8.19 18.40 13.37
C GLN A 207 -6.83 18.46 12.67
N ASN A 208 -5.84 17.74 13.21
CA ASN A 208 -4.61 17.48 12.50
C ASN A 208 -4.87 16.34 11.50
N VAL A 209 -4.70 16.64 10.23
CA VAL A 209 -5.01 15.72 9.15
C VAL A 209 -3.73 15.37 8.41
N ARG A 210 -3.54 14.11 8.13
CA ARG A 210 -2.52 13.62 7.20
C ARG A 210 -3.14 13.43 5.83
N VAL A 211 -2.49 13.96 4.83
CA VAL A 211 -2.87 13.82 3.42
C VAL A 211 -1.83 12.93 2.78
N ILE A 212 -2.18 11.67 2.59
CA ILE A 212 -1.29 10.61 2.10
C ILE A 212 -1.49 10.49 0.60
N MET A 213 -0.40 10.48 -0.15
CA MET A 213 -0.43 10.47 -1.61
C MET A 213 0.87 9.90 -2.19
N SER A 214 0.90 9.66 -3.49
CA SER A 214 2.11 9.30 -4.19
C SER A 214 3.19 10.38 -4.08
N LEU A 215 4.46 9.98 -4.15
CA LEU A 215 5.59 10.92 -4.11
C LEU A 215 5.47 11.99 -5.20
N GLU A 216 5.05 11.59 -6.40
CA GLU A 216 4.84 12.46 -7.54
C GLU A 216 3.81 13.57 -7.25
N TYR A 217 2.65 13.21 -6.70
CA TYR A 217 1.61 14.17 -6.33
C TYR A 217 2.07 15.13 -5.22
N GLY A 218 2.85 14.60 -4.25
CA GLY A 218 3.45 15.44 -3.22
C GLY A 218 4.37 16.51 -3.79
N HIS A 219 5.22 16.16 -4.76
CA HIS A 219 6.08 17.11 -5.45
C HIS A 219 5.26 18.14 -6.23
N TYR A 220 4.23 17.71 -6.99
CA TYR A 220 3.39 18.65 -7.74
C TYR A 220 2.72 19.69 -6.85
N ILE A 221 2.23 19.28 -5.67
CA ILE A 221 1.61 20.19 -4.71
C ILE A 221 2.65 21.14 -4.12
N ALA A 222 3.82 20.65 -3.72
CA ALA A 222 4.87 21.46 -3.11
C ALA A 222 5.38 22.52 -4.09
N ASP A 223 5.71 22.10 -5.31
CA ASP A 223 6.21 22.99 -6.36
C ASP A 223 5.15 24.03 -6.78
N ALA A 224 3.89 23.61 -6.93
CA ALA A 224 2.79 24.51 -7.26
C ALA A 224 2.54 25.55 -6.15
N TYR A 225 2.67 25.13 -4.89
CA TYR A 225 2.55 26.06 -3.77
C TYR A 225 3.69 27.08 -3.78
N GLU A 226 4.94 26.66 -4.00
CA GLU A 226 6.09 27.54 -4.09
C GLU A 226 6.00 28.51 -5.27
N GLN A 227 5.54 28.06 -6.43
CA GLN A 227 5.32 28.92 -7.59
C GLN A 227 4.27 30.00 -7.33
N LYS A 228 3.16 29.64 -6.68
CA LYS A 228 2.08 30.57 -6.35
C LYS A 228 2.50 31.62 -5.33
N HIS A 229 3.37 31.27 -4.38
CA HIS A 229 3.72 32.09 -3.23
C HIS A 229 5.18 32.59 -3.25
N ARG A 230 5.75 32.85 -4.42
CA ARG A 230 7.17 33.17 -4.69
C ARG A 230 7.87 34.10 -3.69
N SER A 231 7.16 35.01 -3.04
CA SER A 231 7.75 35.94 -2.04
C SER A 231 7.52 35.56 -0.58
N HIS A 232 6.64 34.58 -0.32
CA HIS A 232 6.21 34.18 1.02
C HIS A 232 6.10 32.65 1.17
N SER A 233 6.57 31.89 0.17
CA SER A 233 6.47 30.44 0.19
C SER A 233 7.38 29.87 1.27
N THR A 234 6.80 29.11 2.14
CA THR A 234 7.55 28.28 3.05
C THR A 234 6.85 26.95 3.12
N VAL A 235 7.32 26.03 2.29
CA VAL A 235 7.08 24.61 2.49
C VAL A 235 8.01 24.19 3.61
N ILE A 236 7.47 23.75 4.72
CA ILE A 236 8.22 23.29 5.87
C ILE A 236 8.43 21.79 5.70
N LEU A 237 9.63 21.40 5.29
CA LEU A 237 10.05 20.01 5.19
C LEU A 237 10.42 19.49 6.57
N ASN A 238 9.90 18.31 6.93
CA ASN A 238 10.29 17.57 8.12
C ASN A 238 11.35 16.53 7.77
N GLU A 239 12.09 16.07 8.76
CA GLU A 239 13.13 15.04 8.60
C GLU A 239 12.61 13.69 8.09
N ASP A 240 11.33 13.41 8.33
CA ASP A 240 10.63 12.19 7.90
C ASP A 240 10.10 12.24 6.46
N GLY A 241 10.46 13.27 5.67
CA GLY A 241 10.01 13.46 4.30
C GLY A 241 8.57 13.99 4.18
N THR A 242 7.89 14.25 5.28
CA THR A 242 6.60 14.93 5.26
C THR A 242 6.78 16.44 5.14
N PHE A 243 5.77 17.14 4.65
CA PHE A 243 5.83 18.60 4.61
C PHE A 243 4.52 19.26 5.06
N LYS A 244 4.63 20.51 5.45
CA LYS A 244 3.51 21.38 5.81
C LYS A 244 3.58 22.68 5.01
N VAL A 245 2.42 23.25 4.79
CA VAL A 245 2.31 24.57 4.17
C VAL A 245 1.81 25.59 5.18
N ARG A 246 2.29 26.81 5.09
CA ARG A 246 1.99 27.89 6.06
C ARG A 246 0.51 28.20 6.15
N GLU A 247 -0.22 28.16 5.03
CA GLU A 247 -1.66 28.48 5.00
C GLU A 247 -2.52 27.46 5.75
N TYR A 248 -2.08 26.17 5.78
CA TYR A 248 -2.82 25.06 6.39
C TYR A 248 -1.96 24.32 7.41
N PRO A 249 -1.65 24.93 8.56
CA PRO A 249 -0.69 24.36 9.53
C PRO A 249 -1.15 23.04 10.17
N LYS A 250 -2.42 22.68 10.04
CA LYS A 250 -2.98 21.42 10.52
C LYS A 250 -2.91 20.28 9.51
N LEU A 251 -2.58 20.58 8.27
CA LEU A 251 -2.35 19.58 7.24
C LEU A 251 -0.88 19.16 7.29
N THR A 252 -0.68 17.85 7.27
CA THR A 252 0.63 17.23 7.05
C THR A 252 0.53 16.42 5.78
N PHE A 253 1.29 16.82 4.77
CA PHE A 253 1.38 16.08 3.51
C PHE A 253 2.39 14.96 3.68
N VAL A 254 2.00 13.77 3.28
CA VAL A 254 2.79 12.55 3.41
C VAL A 254 2.97 11.93 2.03
N PRO A 255 3.91 12.48 1.23
CA PRO A 255 4.26 11.86 -0.04
C PRO A 255 5.08 10.59 0.21
N SER A 256 4.81 9.53 -0.52
CA SER A 256 5.58 8.28 -0.39
C SER A 256 5.52 7.44 -1.65
N ASP A 257 6.66 6.80 -1.97
CA ASP A 257 6.73 5.76 -2.99
C ASP A 257 6.01 4.49 -2.54
N ASP A 258 6.01 4.19 -1.24
CA ASP A 258 5.33 3.02 -0.68
C ASP A 258 3.80 3.08 -0.85
N PHE A 259 3.25 4.29 -0.92
CA PHE A 259 1.84 4.50 -1.26
C PHE A 259 1.53 4.06 -2.70
N GLY A 260 2.55 3.86 -3.50
CA GLY A 260 2.46 3.44 -4.89
C GLY A 260 2.12 4.59 -5.84
N LYS A 261 1.92 4.22 -7.09
CA LYS A 261 1.58 5.15 -8.16
C LYS A 261 0.07 5.28 -8.31
N GLY A 262 -0.37 6.37 -8.90
CA GLY A 262 -1.78 6.62 -9.19
C GLY A 262 -2.25 7.97 -8.68
N THR A 263 -3.54 8.21 -8.85
CA THR A 263 -4.18 9.48 -8.50
C THR A 263 -4.82 9.46 -7.11
N ARG A 264 -4.68 8.34 -6.39
CA ARG A 264 -5.30 8.20 -5.07
C ARG A 264 -4.71 9.18 -4.07
N VAL A 265 -5.59 9.78 -3.30
CA VAL A 265 -5.25 10.62 -2.16
C VAL A 265 -6.15 10.23 -0.98
N VAL A 266 -5.56 10.08 0.19
CA VAL A 266 -6.27 9.75 1.42
C VAL A 266 -6.01 10.83 2.46
N ALA A 267 -7.06 11.51 2.89
CA ALA A 267 -6.99 12.47 3.98
C ALA A 267 -7.59 11.85 5.24
N THR A 268 -6.79 11.64 6.26
CA THR A 268 -7.21 10.96 7.49
C THR A 268 -6.56 11.55 8.74
N VAL A 269 -7.09 11.20 9.89
CA VAL A 269 -6.53 11.57 11.19
C VAL A 269 -5.63 10.46 11.73
N ASP A 270 -4.71 10.81 12.63
CA ASP A 270 -3.82 9.84 13.26
C ASP A 270 -4.60 8.73 13.96
N GLY A 271 -4.13 7.49 13.81
CA GLY A 271 -4.71 6.31 14.44
C GLY A 271 -6.00 5.79 13.81
N ASN A 272 -6.45 6.36 12.68
CA ASN A 272 -7.58 5.82 11.92
C ASN A 272 -7.20 4.62 11.05
N LEU A 273 -5.96 4.59 10.62
CA LEU A 273 -5.35 3.44 9.97
C LEU A 273 -4.69 2.57 11.05
N GLU A 274 -5.02 1.30 11.09
CA GLU A 274 -4.49 0.35 12.04
C GLU A 274 -3.77 -0.79 11.33
N PHE A 275 -2.58 -1.13 11.83
CA PHE A 275 -1.81 -2.28 11.41
C PHE A 275 -1.72 -3.25 12.58
N GLY A 276 -2.32 -4.42 12.44
CA GLY A 276 -2.38 -5.44 13.48
C GLY A 276 -1.27 -6.45 13.33
N VAL A 277 -0.60 -6.75 14.44
CA VAL A 277 0.43 -7.79 14.54
C VAL A 277 0.14 -8.68 15.75
N ASN A 278 0.70 -9.88 15.74
CA ASN A 278 0.61 -10.75 16.90
C ASN A 278 1.42 -10.24 18.09
N ASN A 279 1.23 -10.83 19.26
CA ASN A 279 1.93 -10.47 20.47
C ASN A 279 3.34 -11.10 20.52
N GLU A 280 4.26 -10.43 21.21
CA GLU A 280 5.63 -10.90 21.47
C GLU A 280 5.66 -12.28 22.16
N SER A 281 4.63 -12.61 22.96
CA SER A 281 4.56 -13.85 23.71
C SER A 281 4.14 -15.08 22.90
N ASP A 282 3.48 -14.86 21.76
CA ASP A 282 3.12 -15.95 20.85
C ASP A 282 4.27 -16.19 19.88
N SER A 283 5.36 -16.61 20.45
CA SER A 283 6.44 -17.41 19.88
C SER A 283 6.48 -17.59 18.37
N SER A 284 6.25 -16.55 17.65
CA SER A 284 6.47 -16.45 16.23
C SER A 284 7.93 -16.10 16.04
N PHE A 285 8.63 -16.59 15.14
CA PHE A 285 9.84 -17.16 15.52
C PHE A 285 10.80 -17.16 14.39
N VAL A 286 12.00 -16.77 14.70
CA VAL A 286 13.12 -17.37 14.03
C VAL A 286 13.40 -18.69 14.72
N SER A 287 12.98 -19.79 14.14
CA SER A 287 13.41 -21.12 14.58
C SER A 287 14.57 -21.57 13.72
N VAL A 288 15.60 -22.05 14.36
CA VAL A 288 16.78 -22.62 13.69
C VAL A 288 16.80 -24.12 13.93
N ARG A 289 16.88 -24.89 12.85
CA ARG A 289 16.94 -26.35 12.90
C ARG A 289 18.10 -26.86 12.08
N GLN A 290 18.82 -27.88 12.58
CA GLN A 290 19.84 -28.57 11.83
C GLN A 290 19.30 -29.87 11.25
N GLY A 291 19.76 -30.18 10.05
CA GLY A 291 19.42 -31.39 9.32
C GLY A 291 18.14 -31.18 8.51
N SER A 292 18.20 -31.64 7.29
CA SER A 292 17.03 -31.84 6.43
C SER A 292 16.86 -33.33 6.17
N GLU A 293 15.77 -33.68 5.47
CA GLU A 293 15.59 -35.08 5.02
C GLU A 293 16.69 -35.50 4.02
N THR A 294 17.37 -34.54 3.43
CA THR A 294 18.39 -34.77 2.37
C THR A 294 19.82 -34.61 2.85
N ASP A 295 20.10 -33.74 3.83
CA ASP A 295 21.46 -33.55 4.36
C ASP A 295 21.46 -33.14 5.84
N HIS A 296 22.35 -33.80 6.62
CA HIS A 296 22.54 -33.46 8.03
C HIS A 296 23.28 -32.13 8.28
N LYS A 297 23.90 -31.55 7.23
CA LYS A 297 24.61 -30.28 7.27
C LYS A 297 23.72 -29.10 6.96
N ASP A 298 22.50 -29.34 6.54
CA ASP A 298 21.56 -28.24 6.26
C ASP A 298 21.14 -27.55 7.54
N ILE A 299 21.13 -26.23 7.52
CA ILE A 299 20.60 -25.38 8.58
C ILE A 299 19.39 -24.66 8.02
N SER A 300 18.24 -24.88 8.63
CA SER A 300 16.99 -24.24 8.25
C SER A 300 16.62 -23.15 9.23
N PHE A 301 16.37 -21.97 8.70
CA PHE A 301 15.84 -20.81 9.41
C PHE A 301 14.38 -20.64 9.00
N GLN A 302 13.48 -20.51 9.96
CA GLN A 302 12.08 -20.23 9.71
C GLN A 302 11.67 -18.98 10.49
N ILE A 303 11.11 -18.01 9.79
CA ILE A 303 10.51 -16.82 10.38
C ILE A 303 9.03 -16.77 10.02
N GLN A 304 8.19 -16.32 10.95
CA GLN A 304 6.77 -16.11 10.71
C GLN A 304 6.22 -14.98 11.56
N MET A 305 5.20 -14.30 11.05
CA MET A 305 4.40 -13.34 11.80
C MET A 305 2.93 -13.42 11.40
N ILE A 306 2.07 -12.82 12.19
CA ILE A 306 0.67 -12.60 11.83
C ILE A 306 0.48 -11.11 11.62
N ALA A 307 -0.03 -10.71 10.46
CA ALA A 307 -0.24 -9.31 10.15
C ALA A 307 -1.52 -9.07 9.35
N GLY A 308 -2.06 -7.86 9.46
CA GLY A 308 -3.22 -7.40 8.71
C GLY A 308 -3.50 -5.93 8.91
N CYS A 309 -4.30 -5.35 8.03
CA CYS A 309 -4.65 -3.93 8.05
C CYS A 309 -6.14 -3.70 8.32
N ARG A 310 -6.47 -2.52 8.87
CA ARG A 310 -7.85 -2.07 9.06
C ARG A 310 -7.95 -0.55 8.98
N ILE A 311 -9.05 -0.06 8.40
CA ILE A 311 -9.46 1.34 8.47
C ILE A 311 -10.62 1.42 9.45
N LEU A 312 -10.46 2.13 10.58
CA LEU A 312 -11.46 2.18 11.63
C LEU A 312 -12.71 2.95 11.23
N ARG A 313 -12.51 4.14 10.70
CA ARG A 313 -13.59 5.06 10.36
C ARG A 313 -13.49 5.50 8.94
N ILE A 314 -14.57 5.30 8.22
CA ILE A 314 -14.84 5.89 6.93
C ILE A 314 -16.10 6.73 7.10
N ASN A 315 -16.11 7.90 6.50
CA ASN A 315 -17.29 8.75 6.56
C ASN A 315 -18.48 8.06 5.90
N ALA A 316 -19.62 8.04 6.53
CA ALA A 316 -20.82 7.47 5.94
C ALA A 316 -21.92 8.53 5.80
N ALA A 317 -22.56 8.54 4.66
CA ALA A 317 -23.46 9.60 4.18
C ALA A 317 -24.73 9.84 4.94
N ASN A 318 -25.15 8.95 5.75
CA ASN A 318 -26.42 9.11 6.45
C ASN A 318 -26.47 10.33 7.39
N PHE A 319 -25.45 11.19 7.28
CA PHE A 319 -25.20 12.32 8.18
C PHE A 319 -25.18 13.68 7.51
N VAL A 320 -25.09 13.73 6.19
CA VAL A 320 -24.97 14.99 5.44
C VAL A 320 -26.24 15.85 5.59
N THR A 321 -27.37 15.23 5.82
CA THR A 321 -28.68 15.95 5.84
C THR A 321 -29.02 16.59 7.15
N ASN A 322 -28.35 16.29 8.28
CA ASN A 322 -28.79 16.74 9.61
C ASN A 322 -27.66 17.31 10.50
N GLY A 323 -26.72 18.03 9.92
CA GLY A 323 -25.68 18.69 10.74
C GLY A 323 -24.63 17.72 11.33
N GLY A 324 -24.49 16.64 10.72
CA GLY A 324 -23.49 15.63 10.62
C GLY A 324 -22.49 15.38 11.73
N THR A 325 -21.94 14.24 11.62
CA THR A 325 -20.79 13.76 12.37
C THR A 325 -19.53 14.49 11.99
N ILE A 326 -18.56 14.44 12.90
CA ILE A 326 -17.18 14.79 12.58
C ILE A 326 -16.68 13.77 11.57
N GLU A 327 -16.44 14.22 10.38
CA GLU A 327 -15.83 13.47 9.33
C GLU A 327 -14.35 13.24 9.65
N ASN A 328 -13.83 12.08 9.37
CA ASN A 328 -12.44 11.77 9.72
C ASN A 328 -11.61 11.20 8.58
N THR A 329 -12.23 10.94 7.43
CA THR A 329 -11.48 10.40 6.28
C THR A 329 -12.17 10.78 4.97
N TYR A 330 -11.39 11.26 4.02
CA TYR A 330 -11.80 11.48 2.65
C TYR A 330 -10.89 10.75 1.69
N PHE A 331 -11.46 10.29 0.60
CA PHE A 331 -10.77 9.56 -0.46
C PHE A 331 -10.96 10.28 -1.79
N SER A 332 -9.97 10.17 -2.66
CA SER A 332 -10.04 10.60 -4.05
C SER A 332 -9.16 9.72 -4.92
N GLY A 333 -9.48 9.63 -6.20
CA GLY A 333 -8.71 9.00 -7.24
C GLY A 333 -8.61 7.49 -7.15
N ASP A 334 -7.87 6.93 -8.10
CA ASP A 334 -7.67 5.50 -8.25
C ASP A 334 -6.24 5.10 -7.90
N TYR A 335 -6.12 3.93 -7.31
CA TYR A 335 -4.86 3.27 -7.05
C TYR A 335 -4.59 2.23 -8.14
N GLN A 336 -3.33 2.01 -8.41
CA GLN A 336 -2.82 1.10 -9.43
C GLN A 336 -3.42 1.36 -10.82
N LYS A 337 -2.68 2.11 -11.58
CA LYS A 337 -2.85 2.16 -13.01
C LYS A 337 -1.93 1.13 -13.64
N ASP A 338 -2.51 0.30 -14.47
CA ASP A 338 -1.77 -0.72 -15.19
C ASP A 338 -1.10 -0.11 -16.41
N SER A 339 0.16 -0.39 -16.61
CA SER A 339 0.77 -0.19 -17.92
C SER A 339 0.36 -1.36 -18.81
N PHE A 340 -0.32 -1.06 -19.90
CA PHE A 340 -0.66 -2.03 -20.93
C PHE A 340 0.04 -1.66 -22.23
N THR A 341 0.80 -2.60 -22.75
CA THR A 341 1.51 -2.39 -24.03
C THR A 341 0.99 -3.39 -25.06
N ALA A 342 0.53 -2.89 -26.18
CA ALA A 342 0.18 -3.74 -27.31
C ALA A 342 1.01 -3.33 -28.53
N VAL A 343 1.73 -4.30 -29.08
CA VAL A 343 2.63 -4.08 -30.21
C VAL A 343 2.45 -5.15 -31.28
N PRO A 344 2.71 -4.86 -32.55
CA PRO A 344 2.82 -5.90 -33.56
C PRO A 344 4.13 -6.66 -33.37
N ASN A 345 4.18 -7.94 -33.77
CA ASN A 345 5.42 -8.72 -33.85
C ASN A 345 6.46 -8.08 -34.79
N ASP A 346 5.96 -7.40 -35.83
CA ASP A 346 6.77 -6.59 -36.74
C ASP A 346 5.93 -5.38 -37.22
N ALA A 347 6.43 -4.18 -36.97
CA ALA A 347 5.76 -2.93 -37.34
C ALA A 347 5.65 -2.74 -38.88
N THR A 348 6.39 -3.47 -39.67
CA THR A 348 6.27 -3.48 -41.12
C THR A 348 5.06 -4.30 -41.60
N MET A 349 4.63 -5.27 -40.85
CA MET A 349 3.54 -6.21 -41.17
C MET A 349 2.15 -5.72 -40.73
N GLY A 350 2.08 -4.90 -39.72
CA GLY A 350 0.79 -4.43 -39.19
C GLY A 350 0.91 -3.32 -38.17
N SER A 351 -0.23 -2.93 -37.63
CA SER A 351 -0.35 -1.96 -36.52
C SER A 351 -1.34 -2.44 -35.51
N VAL A 352 -1.21 -1.93 -34.30
CA VAL A 352 -2.12 -2.22 -33.17
C VAL A 352 -2.66 -0.91 -32.61
N ALA A 353 -3.95 -0.90 -32.31
CA ALA A 353 -4.63 0.17 -31.58
C ALA A 353 -5.23 -0.39 -30.31
N VAL A 354 -5.21 0.40 -29.24
CA VAL A 354 -5.82 0.10 -27.93
C VAL A 354 -6.84 1.18 -27.61
N SER A 355 -8.03 0.78 -27.21
CA SER A 355 -9.10 1.69 -26.80
C SER A 355 -9.75 1.20 -25.50
N PRO A 356 -10.02 2.09 -24.52
CA PRO A 356 -9.72 3.52 -24.54
C PRO A 356 -8.22 3.83 -24.55
N ALA A 357 -7.84 5.06 -24.89
CA ALA A 357 -6.46 5.49 -24.77
C ALA A 357 -6.04 5.56 -23.28
N PRO A 358 -4.78 5.27 -22.97
CA PRO A 358 -4.31 5.38 -21.59
C PRO A 358 -4.31 6.83 -21.11
N THR A 359 -4.56 7.03 -19.82
CA THR A 359 -4.37 8.33 -19.18
C THR A 359 -2.96 8.35 -18.58
N ASN A 360 -2.10 9.25 -19.05
CA ASN A 360 -0.68 9.30 -18.67
C ASN A 360 0.09 7.98 -18.86
N GLY A 361 -0.28 7.21 -19.89
CA GLY A 361 0.36 5.92 -20.18
C GLY A 361 -0.14 4.74 -19.36
N GLU A 362 -1.15 4.91 -18.52
CA GLU A 362 -1.65 3.91 -17.59
C GLU A 362 -3.17 3.76 -17.65
N TYR A 363 -3.66 2.61 -17.18
CA TYR A 363 -5.08 2.27 -17.08
C TYR A 363 -5.46 1.95 -15.64
N ALA A 364 -6.68 2.26 -15.24
CA ALA A 364 -7.22 1.80 -13.96
C ALA A 364 -7.43 0.28 -13.97
N LYS A 365 -7.17 -0.40 -12.85
CA LYS A 365 -7.46 -1.82 -12.67
C LYS A 365 -8.96 -2.09 -13.01
N GLY A 366 -9.21 -3.16 -13.75
CA GLY A 366 -10.56 -3.51 -14.20
C GLY A 366 -11.03 -2.77 -15.45
N THR A 367 -10.18 -1.95 -16.07
CA THR A 367 -10.52 -1.29 -17.33
C THR A 367 -10.58 -2.33 -18.45
N THR A 368 -11.69 -2.38 -19.16
CA THR A 368 -11.80 -3.23 -20.36
C THR A 368 -11.19 -2.53 -21.54
N LEU A 369 -10.12 -3.13 -22.09
CA LEU A 369 -9.40 -2.65 -23.26
C LEU A 369 -9.85 -3.42 -24.50
N THR A 370 -10.09 -2.70 -25.57
CA THR A 370 -10.31 -3.28 -26.88
C THR A 370 -9.04 -3.14 -27.70
N LEU A 371 -8.46 -4.26 -28.07
CA LEU A 371 -7.28 -4.35 -28.92
C LEU A 371 -7.74 -4.52 -30.36
N THR A 372 -7.19 -3.78 -31.28
CA THR A 372 -7.48 -3.90 -32.70
C THR A 372 -6.17 -4.05 -33.49
N ALA A 373 -5.99 -5.19 -34.13
CA ALA A 373 -4.86 -5.47 -35.01
C ALA A 373 -5.26 -5.19 -36.45
N THR A 374 -4.44 -4.40 -37.17
CA THR A 374 -4.68 -4.07 -38.56
C THR A 374 -3.47 -4.51 -39.38
N ALA A 375 -3.65 -5.51 -40.25
CA ALA A 375 -2.62 -5.99 -41.16
C ALA A 375 -2.40 -4.99 -42.30
N LYS A 376 -1.13 -4.81 -42.70
CA LYS A 376 -0.75 -4.08 -43.93
C LYS A 376 -0.91 -4.96 -45.14
N THR A 377 -0.92 -4.32 -46.30
CA THR A 377 -1.02 -5.02 -47.60
C THR A 377 0.07 -6.09 -47.75
N GLY A 378 -0.34 -7.30 -48.08
CA GLY A 378 0.56 -8.45 -48.20
C GLY A 378 0.76 -9.25 -46.90
N PHE A 379 0.10 -8.87 -45.83
CA PHE A 379 0.15 -9.57 -44.55
C PHE A 379 -1.25 -9.88 -44.03
N ARG A 380 -1.36 -10.87 -43.13
CA ARG A 380 -2.58 -11.24 -42.42
C ARG A 380 -2.34 -11.30 -40.92
N PHE A 381 -3.34 -10.98 -40.16
CA PHE A 381 -3.35 -11.23 -38.71
C PHE A 381 -3.55 -12.73 -38.46
N VAL A 382 -2.83 -13.30 -37.51
CA VAL A 382 -2.93 -14.72 -37.13
C VAL A 382 -3.56 -14.85 -35.75
N LYS A 383 -2.96 -14.26 -34.73
CA LYS A 383 -3.45 -14.33 -33.34
C LYS A 383 -2.79 -13.26 -32.50
N TRP A 384 -3.32 -13.07 -31.31
CA TRP A 384 -2.67 -12.39 -30.19
C TRP A 384 -1.83 -13.37 -29.38
N SER A 385 -0.87 -12.86 -28.64
CA SER A 385 -0.03 -13.59 -27.68
C SER A 385 0.27 -12.70 -26.47
N GLY A 386 0.28 -13.25 -25.27
CA GLY A 386 0.53 -12.53 -24.02
C GLY A 386 -0.76 -12.36 -23.21
N ALA A 387 -1.21 -11.14 -22.96
CA ALA A 387 -2.42 -10.86 -22.17
C ALA A 387 -3.71 -11.50 -22.75
N THR A 388 -3.70 -11.93 -24.00
CA THR A 388 -4.79 -12.70 -24.64
C THR A 388 -4.21 -13.56 -25.75
N ASP A 389 -4.83 -14.71 -25.99
CA ASP A 389 -4.50 -15.64 -27.08
C ASP A 389 -5.59 -15.65 -28.17
N ALA A 390 -6.37 -14.58 -28.27
CA ALA A 390 -7.47 -14.47 -29.23
C ALA A 390 -6.96 -14.59 -30.68
N THR A 391 -7.72 -15.31 -31.51
CA THR A 391 -7.45 -15.48 -32.94
C THR A 391 -8.21 -14.47 -33.81
N THR A 392 -9.01 -13.62 -33.21
CA THR A 392 -9.73 -12.52 -33.87
C THR A 392 -8.89 -11.26 -33.84
N ALA A 393 -8.87 -10.50 -34.93
CA ALA A 393 -8.13 -9.24 -35.02
C ALA A 393 -8.55 -8.19 -33.97
N THR A 394 -9.80 -8.31 -33.49
CA THR A 394 -10.27 -7.52 -32.35
C THR A 394 -10.41 -8.44 -31.14
N ALA A 395 -9.77 -8.04 -30.01
CA ALA A 395 -9.81 -8.77 -28.75
C ALA A 395 -10.13 -7.83 -27.59
N SER A 396 -10.68 -8.37 -26.51
CA SER A 396 -10.93 -7.63 -25.27
C SER A 396 -10.06 -8.18 -24.17
N VAL A 397 -9.41 -7.29 -23.40
CA VAL A 397 -8.59 -7.62 -22.22
C VAL A 397 -9.02 -6.73 -21.08
N VAL A 398 -9.11 -7.29 -19.88
CA VAL A 398 -9.39 -6.52 -18.66
C VAL A 398 -8.07 -6.35 -17.90
N THR A 399 -7.76 -5.11 -17.53
CA THR A 399 -6.56 -4.81 -16.74
C THR A 399 -6.70 -5.38 -15.32
N ASN A 400 -5.64 -6.03 -14.82
CA ASN A 400 -5.70 -6.80 -13.57
C ASN A 400 -4.92 -6.19 -12.39
N GLY A 401 -4.34 -5.02 -12.55
CA GLY A 401 -3.51 -4.37 -11.53
C GLY A 401 -2.01 -4.63 -11.70
N THR A 402 -1.61 -5.26 -12.82
CA THR A 402 -0.19 -5.53 -13.13
C THR A 402 0.14 -5.10 -14.55
N PRO A 403 1.42 -4.78 -14.84
CA PRO A 403 1.84 -4.52 -16.21
C PRO A 403 1.55 -5.71 -17.12
N GLN A 404 0.80 -5.49 -18.18
CA GLN A 404 0.40 -6.51 -19.15
C GLN A 404 0.89 -6.13 -20.55
N ALA A 405 1.17 -7.13 -21.35
CA ALA A 405 1.57 -6.93 -22.75
C ALA A 405 0.83 -7.89 -23.66
N ALA A 406 0.44 -7.41 -24.83
CA ALA A 406 -0.10 -8.23 -25.91
C ALA A 406 0.69 -7.99 -27.18
N VAL A 407 0.96 -9.06 -27.93
CA VAL A 407 1.65 -9.01 -29.21
C VAL A 407 0.70 -9.52 -30.29
N ALA A 408 0.43 -8.68 -31.30
CA ALA A 408 -0.30 -9.09 -32.49
C ALA A 408 0.65 -9.81 -33.46
N ILE A 409 0.37 -11.05 -33.76
CA ILE A 409 1.16 -11.86 -34.68
C ILE A 409 0.61 -11.70 -36.09
N PHE A 410 1.44 -11.21 -37.01
CA PHE A 410 1.17 -11.07 -38.43
C PHE A 410 2.10 -11.99 -39.23
N GLU A 411 1.59 -12.51 -40.35
CA GLU A 411 2.33 -13.34 -41.29
C GLU A 411 2.09 -12.84 -42.73
N PRO A 412 3.04 -13.11 -43.68
CA PRO A 412 2.77 -12.84 -45.10
C PRO A 412 1.57 -13.60 -45.60
N THR A 413 0.75 -12.97 -46.44
CA THR A 413 -0.26 -13.68 -47.23
C THR A 413 0.46 -14.42 -48.36
N THR A 414 0.50 -15.75 -48.32
CA THR A 414 0.97 -16.59 -49.42
C THR A 414 0.11 -16.42 -50.66
#